data_ebdd48e0c552d8954270107a6093a405
#
_entry.id   ebdd48e0c552d8954270107a6093a405
#
_cell.length_a   1.000
_cell.length_b   1.000
_cell.length_c   1.000
_cell.angle_alpha   90.00
_cell.angle_beta   90.00
_cell.angle_gamma   90.00
#
_symmetry.space_group_name_H-M   'P 1'
#
loop_
_entity.id
_entity.type
_entity.pdbx_description
1 polymer ?
#
loop_
_entity_poly.entity_id
_entity_poly.type
_entity_poly.pdbx_seq_one_letter_code
_entity_poly.pdbx_strand_id
1 'polypeptide(L)'
;MWSVTVENLTDKARDIKIVPYLEWVLNRHLDDRFHTQYQRLYPEMEYSSEGNGIFTWQKNTKLMGILASDAAPEGFIISRMDFIGRAKSIWTPRVLETLDFLKPHDTDPCPTFDPVGSLLIDAKLAANEKTVINILIGCAKNRESALELTAKYLKPKHAAAAHHARPKQRHPLIGHGEILPDTPQPYSSYSADGNKLIVHTPYTPRPYDHALSNAVHSVLVTNRGLHTSCNGNSQQNRVTPDWADTVTKELPSEAIYLYDMDKNEWYSPTHHPLNDFTAKTECEFSVDGTAVFHMKHKHIQTELTVFVPTDDPTGVYLLKIKNQEKHARRFRVAPYFQIALSMAPERSGPLVCEYDKDLDAVFYENPRNIFRSGPAFASMSVVSDRVETKRGRFFGNGRGVSHPYMVEKGEPDTANTGDNANIAGFVGTVEIPAHGEVTVCVILGQCDTKSQAKEIISKYKSVETAEKCLTETRRWWLDFVGTAEIKSNQHEFDNYLNWLKYQALAERIWARRGFYQSSGAFGFRDQLQDTVNLMWVNPELARKQIILHASQQFIEGDVFHWFFMLADGRTSFASRSHASDNLLWLAWGAFEYVRCTGDETLLYEMAPYVVSKDPFMPLPKNKHGLG
;
A
#
# COMPACT_ATOMS: atom_id res chain seq x y z
N MET A 1 14.65 -29.73 -2.98
CA MET A 1 16.02 -29.49 -3.44
C MET A 1 15.96 -29.09 -4.92
N TRP A 2 16.68 -28.07 -5.29
CA TRP A 2 16.86 -27.66 -6.68
C TRP A 2 18.23 -28.13 -7.15
N SER A 3 18.29 -28.81 -8.29
CA SER A 3 19.55 -29.15 -8.95
C SER A 3 19.68 -28.27 -10.21
N VAL A 4 20.53 -27.26 -10.12
CA VAL A 4 20.74 -26.30 -11.20
C VAL A 4 21.93 -26.78 -12.04
N THR A 5 21.64 -27.13 -13.29
CA THR A 5 22.66 -27.50 -14.25
C THR A 5 23.01 -26.29 -15.12
N VAL A 6 24.28 -25.93 -15.17
CA VAL A 6 24.80 -24.84 -16.01
C VAL A 6 25.82 -25.42 -16.97
N GLU A 7 25.63 -25.13 -18.26
CA GLU A 7 26.52 -25.62 -19.33
C GLU A 7 26.99 -24.42 -20.16
N ASN A 8 28.29 -24.32 -20.32
CA ASN A 8 28.91 -23.33 -21.19
C ASN A 8 29.00 -23.90 -22.64
N LEU A 9 28.14 -23.40 -23.50
CA LEU A 9 28.09 -23.84 -24.92
C LEU A 9 29.06 -23.06 -25.83
N THR A 10 29.95 -22.26 -25.24
CA THR A 10 30.89 -21.43 -26.01
C THR A 10 32.33 -21.97 -25.91
N ASP A 11 33.18 -21.53 -26.80
CA ASP A 11 34.61 -21.86 -26.85
C ASP A 11 35.48 -21.05 -25.88
N LYS A 12 34.86 -20.21 -25.03
CA LYS A 12 35.54 -19.35 -24.04
C LYS A 12 35.08 -19.68 -22.64
N ALA A 13 35.96 -19.54 -21.66
CA ALA A 13 35.61 -19.67 -20.27
C ALA A 13 34.56 -18.60 -19.84
N ARG A 14 33.63 -18.98 -18.97
CA ARG A 14 32.58 -18.13 -18.43
C ARG A 14 32.63 -18.12 -16.90
N ASP A 15 32.38 -16.94 -16.33
CA ASP A 15 32.16 -16.75 -14.91
C ASP A 15 30.68 -16.37 -14.71
N ILE A 16 29.93 -17.27 -14.11
CA ILE A 16 28.46 -17.14 -13.95
C ILE A 16 28.14 -17.10 -12.45
N LYS A 17 27.31 -16.13 -12.06
CA LYS A 17 26.81 -16.03 -10.70
C LYS A 17 25.39 -16.61 -10.64
N ILE A 18 25.17 -17.49 -9.69
CA ILE A 18 23.87 -18.09 -9.40
C ILE A 18 23.40 -17.51 -8.07
N VAL A 19 22.22 -16.88 -8.11
CA VAL A 19 21.68 -16.16 -6.97
C VAL A 19 20.27 -16.68 -6.66
N PRO A 20 20.14 -17.74 -5.85
CA PRO A 20 18.83 -18.14 -5.33
C PRO A 20 18.26 -17.06 -4.43
N TYR A 21 16.94 -16.85 -4.52
CA TYR A 21 16.22 -15.90 -3.72
C TYR A 21 14.91 -16.50 -3.23
N LEU A 22 14.58 -16.28 -1.96
CA LEU A 22 13.28 -16.62 -1.40
C LEU A 22 12.88 -15.67 -0.27
N GLU A 23 11.60 -15.45 -0.10
CA GLU A 23 11.02 -14.70 1.01
C GLU A 23 10.50 -15.66 2.08
N TRP A 24 10.79 -15.35 3.36
CA TRP A 24 10.40 -16.19 4.47
C TRP A 24 9.04 -15.79 5.04
N VAL A 25 8.14 -16.74 5.13
CA VAL A 25 6.87 -16.58 5.85
C VAL A 25 6.88 -17.41 7.14
N LEU A 26 7.11 -18.72 7.06
CA LEU A 26 7.17 -19.68 8.15
C LEU A 26 6.05 -19.51 9.21
N ASN A 27 4.91 -18.95 8.81
CA ASN A 27 3.76 -18.66 9.65
C ASN A 27 2.47 -18.98 8.87
N ARG A 28 1.30 -18.77 9.50
CA ARG A 28 0.04 -18.93 8.78
C ARG A 28 -0.05 -17.91 7.65
N HIS A 29 -0.38 -18.37 6.47
CA HIS A 29 -0.48 -17.52 5.26
C HIS A 29 -1.38 -16.29 5.46
N LEU A 30 -2.51 -16.45 6.15
CA LEU A 30 -3.44 -15.35 6.37
C LEU A 30 -2.87 -14.28 7.31
N ASP A 31 -2.11 -14.69 8.34
CA ASP A 31 -1.51 -13.73 9.26
C ASP A 31 -0.43 -12.90 8.56
N ASP A 32 0.40 -13.54 7.74
CA ASP A 32 1.37 -12.83 6.89
C ASP A 32 0.66 -11.90 5.90
N ARG A 33 -0.42 -12.34 5.28
CA ARG A 33 -1.17 -11.57 4.30
C ARG A 33 -1.84 -10.33 4.87
N PHE A 34 -2.33 -10.38 6.12
CA PHE A 34 -3.09 -9.27 6.72
C PHE A 34 -2.25 -8.32 7.55
N HIS A 35 -1.14 -8.80 8.10
CA HIS A 35 -0.21 -8.04 8.91
C HIS A 35 1.23 -8.36 8.53
N THR A 36 1.53 -8.30 7.24
CA THR A 36 2.83 -8.66 6.67
C THR A 36 4.00 -8.03 7.42
N GLN A 37 3.94 -6.73 7.68
CA GLN A 37 5.02 -6.02 8.38
C GLN A 37 5.21 -6.51 9.81
N TYR A 38 4.10 -6.70 10.53
CA TYR A 38 4.15 -7.20 11.91
C TYR A 38 4.70 -8.63 11.98
N GLN A 39 4.25 -9.51 11.07
CA GLN A 39 4.72 -10.90 11.05
C GLN A 39 6.20 -11.03 10.69
N ARG A 40 6.73 -10.11 9.92
CA ARG A 40 8.13 -10.07 9.50
C ARG A 40 9.09 -9.53 10.57
N LEU A 41 8.60 -9.10 11.71
CA LEU A 41 9.43 -8.74 12.87
C LEU A 41 9.91 -9.96 13.68
N TYR A 42 9.27 -11.10 13.54
CA TYR A 42 9.56 -12.28 14.37
C TYR A 42 10.62 -13.24 13.83
N PRO A 43 10.89 -13.34 12.52
CA PRO A 43 11.96 -14.21 12.04
C PRO A 43 13.34 -13.71 12.47
N GLU A 44 14.13 -14.61 13.03
CA GLU A 44 15.55 -14.41 13.32
C GLU A 44 16.36 -15.22 12.33
N MET A 45 17.42 -14.65 11.81
CA MET A 45 18.23 -15.24 10.74
C MET A 45 19.69 -15.36 11.15
N GLU A 46 20.31 -16.47 10.76
CA GLU A 46 21.75 -16.69 10.90
C GLU A 46 22.33 -17.23 9.59
N TYR A 47 23.58 -16.92 9.33
CA TYR A 47 24.39 -17.67 8.38
C TYR A 47 25.20 -18.72 9.16
N SER A 48 25.20 -19.96 8.65
CA SER A 48 25.98 -21.06 9.22
C SER A 48 26.99 -21.59 8.20
N SER A 49 28.26 -21.50 8.54
CA SER A 49 29.34 -22.09 7.72
C SER A 49 29.26 -23.62 7.73
N GLU A 50 28.85 -24.24 8.84
CA GLU A 50 28.62 -25.68 8.95
C GLU A 50 27.51 -26.16 8.03
N GLY A 51 26.40 -25.40 7.98
CA GLY A 51 25.24 -25.70 7.11
C GLY A 51 25.39 -25.15 5.69
N ASN A 52 26.45 -24.40 5.42
CA ASN A 52 26.72 -23.74 4.15
C ASN A 52 25.53 -22.92 3.62
N GLY A 53 24.90 -22.13 4.50
CA GLY A 53 23.70 -21.42 4.14
C GLY A 53 23.06 -20.57 5.23
N ILE A 54 21.86 -20.11 4.96
CA ILE A 54 21.04 -19.27 5.82
C ILE A 54 20.01 -20.13 6.55
N PHE A 55 19.92 -19.97 7.85
CA PHE A 55 18.89 -20.57 8.70
C PHE A 55 18.00 -19.47 9.27
N THR A 56 16.69 -19.71 9.24
CA THR A 56 15.69 -18.72 9.65
C THR A 56 14.79 -19.31 10.72
N TRP A 57 14.88 -18.80 11.93
CA TRP A 57 14.04 -19.23 13.05
C TRP A 57 12.79 -18.38 13.16
N GLN A 58 11.62 -19.01 13.20
CA GLN A 58 10.34 -18.31 13.44
C GLN A 58 9.82 -18.67 14.84
N LYS A 59 9.85 -17.71 15.75
CA LYS A 59 9.47 -17.88 17.17
C LYS A 59 8.05 -18.39 17.36
N ASN A 60 7.10 -17.86 16.59
CA ASN A 60 5.68 -18.17 16.78
C ASN A 60 5.32 -19.62 16.43
N THR A 61 5.89 -20.13 15.36
CA THR A 61 5.61 -21.48 14.85
C THR A 61 6.65 -22.51 15.30
N LYS A 62 7.76 -22.07 15.88
CA LYS A 62 8.90 -22.90 16.27
C LYS A 62 9.42 -23.76 15.11
N LEU A 63 9.53 -23.13 13.95
CA LEU A 63 10.06 -23.72 12.73
C LEU A 63 11.34 -23.02 12.32
N MET A 64 12.28 -23.80 11.79
CA MET A 64 13.51 -23.28 11.21
C MET A 64 13.51 -23.53 9.70
N GLY A 65 13.55 -22.45 8.91
CA GLY A 65 13.73 -22.48 7.46
C GLY A 65 15.21 -22.66 7.10
N ILE A 66 15.47 -23.27 5.96
CA ILE A 66 16.80 -23.59 5.45
C ILE A 66 16.91 -23.13 4.00
N LEU A 67 17.95 -22.35 3.71
CA LEU A 67 18.45 -22.11 2.36
C LEU A 67 19.96 -22.39 2.34
N ALA A 68 20.38 -23.47 1.74
CA ALA A 68 21.77 -23.91 1.73
C ALA A 68 22.20 -24.44 0.36
N SER A 69 23.48 -24.50 0.10
CA SER A 69 24.05 -24.98 -1.17
C SER A 69 25.16 -25.99 -0.96
N ASP A 70 25.36 -26.92 -1.89
CA ASP A 70 26.53 -27.82 -1.93
C ASP A 70 27.80 -27.10 -2.43
N ALA A 71 27.65 -25.94 -3.06
CA ALA A 71 28.75 -25.05 -3.40
C ALA A 71 28.88 -23.96 -2.32
N ALA A 72 30.10 -23.65 -1.90
CA ALA A 72 30.34 -22.60 -0.92
C ALA A 72 29.90 -21.23 -1.49
N PRO A 73 28.98 -20.50 -0.83
CA PRO A 73 28.60 -19.18 -1.28
C PRO A 73 29.74 -18.18 -1.13
N GLU A 74 29.87 -17.25 -2.06
CA GLU A 74 30.76 -16.08 -1.95
C GLU A 74 30.16 -14.96 -1.10
N GLY A 75 28.84 -15.00 -0.89
CA GLY A 75 28.11 -14.01 -0.14
C GLY A 75 26.67 -14.43 0.19
N PHE A 76 26.05 -13.70 1.11
CA PHE A 76 24.65 -13.92 1.48
C PHE A 76 23.93 -12.60 1.76
N ILE A 77 22.61 -12.62 1.65
CA ILE A 77 21.71 -11.50 2.04
C ILE A 77 20.52 -12.08 2.79
N ILE A 78 20.11 -11.37 3.85
CA ILE A 78 18.97 -11.69 4.71
C ILE A 78 17.87 -10.62 4.73
N SER A 79 18.11 -9.46 4.12
CA SER A 79 17.18 -8.33 4.05
C SER A 79 16.66 -8.14 2.62
N ARG A 80 15.36 -8.05 2.45
CA ARG A 80 14.74 -7.81 1.14
C ARG A 80 15.07 -6.43 0.59
N MET A 81 15.18 -5.43 1.47
CA MET A 81 15.57 -4.08 1.07
C MET A 81 16.97 -4.07 0.46
N ASP A 82 17.90 -4.80 1.04
CA ASP A 82 19.27 -4.90 0.53
C ASP A 82 19.34 -5.69 -0.77
N PHE A 83 18.47 -6.69 -0.94
CA PHE A 83 18.41 -7.49 -2.15
C PHE A 83 17.71 -6.74 -3.28
N ILE A 84 16.44 -6.38 -3.11
CA ILE A 84 15.63 -5.76 -4.17
C ILE A 84 16.00 -4.29 -4.34
N GLY A 85 16.10 -3.54 -3.24
CA GLY A 85 16.26 -2.10 -3.26
C GLY A 85 14.95 -1.33 -3.44
N ARG A 86 14.95 -0.08 -3.05
CA ARG A 86 13.80 0.83 -3.16
C ARG A 86 13.47 1.07 -4.64
N ALA A 87 12.20 0.98 -4.98
CA ALA A 87 11.65 1.18 -6.33
C ALA A 87 12.15 0.19 -7.41
N LYS A 88 12.79 -0.90 -7.00
CA LYS A 88 13.18 -2.02 -7.87
C LYS A 88 12.18 -3.19 -7.73
N SER A 89 12.38 -4.23 -8.52
CA SER A 89 11.56 -5.45 -8.50
C SER A 89 12.44 -6.69 -8.39
N ILE A 90 11.82 -7.84 -8.14
CA ILE A 90 12.52 -9.12 -8.16
C ILE A 90 13.17 -9.44 -9.52
N TRP A 91 12.66 -8.85 -10.60
CA TRP A 91 13.20 -9.04 -11.95
C TRP A 91 14.44 -8.19 -12.24
N THR A 92 14.60 -7.08 -11.50
CA THR A 92 15.71 -6.13 -11.63
C THR A 92 16.17 -5.70 -10.25
N PRO A 93 16.59 -6.63 -9.37
CA PRO A 93 16.96 -6.28 -8.02
C PRO A 93 18.31 -5.56 -8.00
N ARG A 94 18.43 -4.57 -7.12
CA ARG A 94 19.65 -3.75 -6.96
C ARG A 94 20.91 -4.60 -6.76
N VAL A 95 20.82 -5.66 -5.99
CA VAL A 95 21.98 -6.49 -5.66
C VAL A 95 22.63 -7.13 -6.88
N LEU A 96 21.88 -7.43 -7.95
CA LEU A 96 22.46 -7.98 -9.17
C LEU A 96 23.25 -6.94 -9.98
N GLU A 97 23.04 -5.65 -9.73
CA GLU A 97 23.83 -4.57 -10.33
C GLU A 97 25.09 -4.29 -9.52
N THR A 98 24.99 -4.32 -8.18
CA THR A 98 26.09 -3.93 -7.27
C THR A 98 26.92 -5.11 -6.82
N LEU A 99 26.34 -6.30 -6.71
CA LEU A 99 26.90 -7.50 -6.09
C LEU A 99 27.33 -7.27 -4.62
N ASP A 100 26.61 -6.39 -3.90
CA ASP A 100 26.87 -6.07 -2.51
C ASP A 100 26.25 -7.16 -1.60
N PHE A 101 26.93 -8.29 -1.48
CA PHE A 101 26.58 -9.35 -0.55
C PHE A 101 27.44 -9.29 0.69
N LEU A 102 26.89 -9.66 1.84
CA LEU A 102 27.65 -9.91 3.05
C LEU A 102 28.58 -11.10 2.83
N LYS A 103 29.79 -11.02 3.39
CA LYS A 103 30.73 -12.15 3.30
C LYS A 103 30.27 -13.29 4.20
N PRO A 104 30.37 -14.57 3.75
CA PRO A 104 30.01 -15.70 4.56
C PRO A 104 30.88 -15.78 5.82
N HIS A 105 30.25 -15.76 6.98
CA HIS A 105 30.85 -16.03 8.28
C HIS A 105 29.71 -16.43 9.23
N ASP A 106 29.99 -17.21 10.23
CA ASP A 106 28.99 -17.57 11.23
C ASP A 106 28.48 -16.32 11.93
N THR A 107 27.16 -16.19 11.99
CA THR A 107 26.48 -15.09 12.65
C THR A 107 25.58 -15.61 13.76
N ASP A 108 25.42 -14.83 14.81
CA ASP A 108 24.36 -15.07 15.77
C ASP A 108 22.99 -14.81 15.12
N PRO A 109 21.93 -15.53 15.58
CA PRO A 109 20.57 -15.24 15.14
C PRO A 109 20.21 -13.78 15.39
N CYS A 110 19.83 -13.06 14.35
CA CYS A 110 19.45 -11.66 14.45
C CYS A 110 18.10 -11.41 13.75
N PRO A 111 17.24 -10.53 14.29
CA PRO A 111 16.04 -10.11 13.61
C PRO A 111 16.39 -9.28 12.40
N THR A 112 15.63 -9.47 11.32
CA THR A 112 15.68 -8.60 10.15
C THR A 112 14.29 -8.09 9.84
N PHE A 113 14.20 -6.83 9.42
CA PHE A 113 12.91 -6.16 9.26
C PHE A 113 12.05 -6.73 8.11
N ASP A 114 12.65 -7.29 7.09
CA ASP A 114 11.97 -7.86 5.93
C ASP A 114 12.77 -9.06 5.44
N PRO A 115 12.54 -10.25 6.04
CA PRO A 115 13.42 -11.40 5.94
C PRO A 115 13.37 -12.07 4.57
N VAL A 116 14.53 -12.23 3.96
CA VAL A 116 14.74 -13.02 2.74
C VAL A 116 15.94 -13.94 2.92
N GLY A 117 16.05 -14.94 2.07
CA GLY A 117 17.25 -15.75 1.95
C GLY A 117 17.81 -15.63 0.53
N SER A 118 19.06 -15.21 0.41
CA SER A 118 19.77 -15.22 -0.87
C SER A 118 21.25 -15.54 -0.68
N LEU A 119 21.79 -16.34 -1.58
CA LEU A 119 23.19 -16.72 -1.62
C LEU A 119 23.81 -16.24 -2.94
N LEU A 120 25.07 -15.85 -2.92
CA LEU A 120 25.87 -15.60 -4.11
C LEU A 120 26.77 -16.82 -4.36
N ILE A 121 26.50 -17.58 -5.39
CA ILE A 121 27.23 -18.79 -5.72
C ILE A 121 27.97 -18.60 -7.03
N ASP A 122 29.26 -18.92 -7.04
CA ASP A 122 30.13 -18.79 -8.21
C ASP A 122 30.14 -20.10 -9.04
N ALA A 123 29.92 -19.98 -10.32
CA ALA A 123 30.04 -21.09 -11.29
C ALA A 123 31.03 -20.71 -12.39
N LYS A 124 32.29 -21.10 -12.21
CA LYS A 124 33.34 -20.94 -13.24
C LYS A 124 33.33 -22.13 -14.14
N LEU A 125 33.14 -21.88 -15.42
CA LEU A 125 33.04 -22.92 -16.47
C LEU A 125 34.09 -22.68 -17.54
N ALA A 126 34.94 -23.66 -17.79
CA ALA A 126 35.77 -23.69 -18.97
C ALA A 126 34.93 -23.78 -20.26
N ALA A 127 35.55 -23.67 -21.41
CA ALA A 127 34.88 -23.88 -22.69
C ALA A 127 34.22 -25.26 -22.73
N ASN A 128 32.95 -25.34 -23.12
CA ASN A 128 32.15 -26.57 -23.20
C ASN A 128 32.04 -27.36 -21.88
N GLU A 129 32.26 -26.73 -20.75
CA GLU A 129 32.15 -27.35 -19.43
C GLU A 129 30.70 -27.23 -18.88
N LYS A 130 30.35 -28.25 -18.08
CA LYS A 130 29.06 -28.34 -17.39
C LYS A 130 29.26 -28.55 -15.88
N THR A 131 28.50 -27.85 -15.08
CA THR A 131 28.46 -28.05 -13.62
C THR A 131 27.04 -28.21 -13.11
N VAL A 132 26.89 -28.86 -11.96
CA VAL A 132 25.61 -28.98 -11.25
C VAL A 132 25.81 -28.43 -9.86
N ILE A 133 24.91 -27.55 -9.45
CA ILE A 133 24.84 -26.96 -8.09
C ILE A 133 23.51 -27.33 -7.48
N ASN A 134 23.56 -27.91 -6.29
CA ASN A 134 22.37 -28.26 -5.55
C ASN A 134 22.05 -27.21 -4.49
N ILE A 135 20.82 -26.76 -4.46
CA ILE A 135 20.29 -25.78 -3.52
C ILE A 135 19.19 -26.46 -2.72
N LEU A 136 19.37 -26.51 -1.40
CA LEU A 136 18.40 -27.05 -0.47
C LEU A 136 17.51 -25.92 0.07
N ILE A 137 16.21 -26.06 -0.12
CA ILE A 137 15.19 -25.28 0.57
C ILE A 137 14.41 -26.26 1.42
N GLY A 138 14.28 -25.96 2.70
CA GLY A 138 13.65 -26.88 3.63
C GLY A 138 13.16 -26.21 4.89
N CYS A 139 12.59 -27.03 5.77
CA CYS A 139 12.13 -26.63 7.08
C CYS A 139 12.43 -27.73 8.09
N ALA A 140 12.89 -27.36 9.28
CA ALA A 140 13.24 -28.25 10.39
C ALA A 140 12.62 -27.77 11.70
N LYS A 141 12.65 -28.62 12.73
CA LYS A 141 12.13 -28.27 14.07
C LYS A 141 13.10 -27.39 14.88
N ASN A 142 14.38 -27.53 14.61
CA ASN A 142 15.44 -26.82 15.31
C ASN A 142 16.72 -26.80 14.46
N ARG A 143 17.76 -26.12 14.96
CA ARG A 143 19.06 -25.98 14.29
C ARG A 143 19.76 -27.33 14.03
N GLU A 144 19.74 -28.24 14.98
CA GLU A 144 20.35 -29.57 14.85
C GLU A 144 19.72 -30.36 13.69
N SER A 145 18.38 -30.44 13.68
CA SER A 145 17.66 -31.10 12.58
C SER A 145 17.88 -30.38 11.22
N ALA A 146 18.09 -29.07 11.22
CA ALA A 146 18.41 -28.34 10.00
C ALA A 146 19.80 -28.72 9.47
N LEU A 147 20.80 -28.82 10.33
CA LEU A 147 22.16 -29.28 9.98
C LEU A 147 22.17 -30.74 9.49
N GLU A 148 21.40 -31.61 10.14
CA GLU A 148 21.22 -32.99 9.66
C GLU A 148 20.65 -33.06 8.24
N LEU A 149 19.66 -32.21 7.94
CA LEU A 149 19.08 -32.12 6.60
C LEU A 149 20.10 -31.61 5.57
N THR A 150 20.88 -30.59 5.89
CA THR A 150 21.93 -30.09 4.99
C THR A 150 23.00 -31.16 4.74
N ALA A 151 23.49 -31.83 5.79
CA ALA A 151 24.46 -32.92 5.67
C ALA A 151 23.93 -34.12 4.88
N LYS A 152 22.62 -34.41 4.98
CA LYS A 152 21.98 -35.51 4.28
C LYS A 152 21.81 -35.26 2.77
N TYR A 153 21.44 -34.04 2.40
CA TYR A 153 21.04 -33.74 1.02
C TYR A 153 22.08 -32.94 0.22
N LEU A 154 22.98 -32.23 0.90
CA LEU A 154 24.07 -31.49 0.28
C LEU A 154 25.40 -32.17 0.59
N LYS A 155 25.96 -32.86 -0.38
CA LYS A 155 27.35 -33.34 -0.28
C LYS A 155 28.26 -32.16 -0.61
N PRO A 156 29.09 -31.68 0.34
CA PRO A 156 29.98 -30.57 0.06
C PRO A 156 30.89 -30.89 -1.12
N LYS A 157 30.84 -30.09 -2.16
CA LYS A 157 31.89 -30.04 -3.19
C LYS A 157 33.05 -29.30 -2.54
N HIS A 158 34.19 -29.92 -2.40
CA HIS A 158 35.41 -29.24 -1.96
C HIS A 158 35.75 -28.12 -2.96
N ALA A 159 35.29 -26.92 -2.67
CA ALA A 159 35.71 -25.74 -3.38
C ALA A 159 37.15 -25.42 -2.97
N ALA A 160 38.08 -25.56 -3.92
CA ALA A 160 39.40 -24.96 -3.75
C ALA A 160 39.20 -23.44 -3.57
N ALA A 161 39.55 -22.92 -2.42
CA ALA A 161 39.49 -21.50 -2.13
C ALA A 161 40.45 -20.72 -3.04
N ALA A 162 39.94 -20.24 -4.14
CA ALA A 162 40.66 -19.30 -4.98
C ALA A 162 40.09 -17.90 -4.71
N HIS A 163 40.77 -17.17 -3.86
CA HIS A 163 40.57 -15.73 -3.73
C HIS A 163 41.00 -15.02 -5.00
N HIS A 164 40.10 -14.77 -5.91
CA HIS A 164 40.35 -13.90 -7.04
C HIS A 164 39.68 -12.53 -6.80
N ALA A 165 40.49 -11.47 -7.03
CA ALA A 165 39.97 -10.10 -7.04
C ALA A 165 38.79 -9.97 -8.02
N ARG A 166 37.67 -9.40 -7.54
CA ARG A 166 36.47 -9.18 -8.35
C ARG A 166 36.81 -8.38 -9.60
N PRO A 167 36.36 -8.82 -10.79
CA PRO A 167 36.38 -7.92 -11.94
C PRO A 167 35.40 -6.77 -11.70
N LYS A 168 35.84 -5.54 -11.88
CA LYS A 168 35.01 -4.33 -11.83
C LYS A 168 34.09 -4.18 -13.06
N GLN A 169 33.77 -5.23 -13.77
CA GLN A 169 32.93 -5.13 -14.96
C GLN A 169 31.47 -5.39 -14.63
N ARG A 170 30.63 -4.40 -14.94
CA ARG A 170 29.18 -4.53 -14.98
C ARG A 170 28.80 -5.59 -16.02
N HIS A 171 28.01 -6.58 -15.65
CA HIS A 171 27.54 -7.61 -16.58
C HIS A 171 26.48 -7.03 -17.52
N PRO A 172 26.67 -7.05 -18.84
CA PRO A 172 25.72 -6.48 -19.81
C PRO A 172 24.43 -7.27 -20.00
N LEU A 173 24.28 -8.42 -19.33
CA LEU A 173 23.08 -9.27 -19.43
C LEU A 173 22.06 -9.09 -18.30
N ILE A 174 22.42 -8.32 -17.27
CA ILE A 174 21.43 -7.85 -16.32
C ILE A 174 20.73 -6.73 -17.05
N GLY A 175 19.52 -7.02 -17.54
CA GLY A 175 18.74 -6.10 -18.34
C GLY A 175 18.85 -4.69 -17.79
N HIS A 176 18.78 -3.70 -18.63
CA HIS A 176 18.95 -2.28 -18.29
C HIS A 176 18.09 -1.88 -17.09
N GLY A 177 18.46 -2.39 -15.90
CA GLY A 177 17.99 -1.88 -14.64
C GLY A 177 18.49 -0.45 -14.60
N GLU A 178 17.62 0.47 -14.91
CA GLU A 178 17.94 1.88 -14.84
C GLU A 178 18.44 2.15 -13.43
N ILE A 179 19.68 2.59 -13.33
CA ILE A 179 20.24 3.08 -12.08
C ILE A 179 19.32 4.21 -11.67
N LEU A 180 18.74 4.10 -10.47
CA LEU A 180 17.98 5.22 -9.92
C LEU A 180 18.86 6.45 -10.02
N PRO A 181 18.40 7.52 -10.66
CA PRO A 181 19.19 8.75 -10.72
C PRO A 181 19.55 9.16 -9.29
N ASP A 182 20.74 9.70 -9.10
CA ASP A 182 21.12 10.30 -7.82
C ASP A 182 19.99 11.25 -7.41
N THR A 183 19.30 10.89 -6.35
CA THR A 183 18.12 11.63 -5.93
C THR A 183 18.59 12.85 -5.17
N PRO A 184 18.32 14.06 -5.66
CA PRO A 184 18.76 15.26 -4.96
C PRO A 184 18.14 15.34 -3.56
N GLN A 185 18.93 15.77 -2.60
CA GLN A 185 18.47 16.12 -1.27
C GLN A 185 18.22 17.65 -1.21
N PRO A 186 17.19 18.13 -0.54
CA PRO A 186 16.15 17.35 0.18
C PRO A 186 15.12 16.71 -0.75
N TYR A 187 14.56 15.56 -0.36
CA TYR A 187 13.51 14.87 -1.13
C TYR A 187 12.19 15.65 -1.19
N SER A 188 11.96 16.50 -0.22
CA SER A 188 10.73 17.26 -0.07
C SER A 188 11.00 18.64 0.54
N SER A 189 10.06 19.56 0.34
CA SER A 189 10.02 20.86 0.98
C SER A 189 8.59 21.26 1.31
N TYR A 190 8.42 22.16 2.25
CA TYR A 190 7.13 22.79 2.50
C TYR A 190 6.93 24.01 1.60
N SER A 191 5.65 24.29 1.25
CA SER A 191 5.27 25.58 0.67
C SER A 191 5.53 26.73 1.64
N ALA A 192 5.59 27.96 1.12
CA ALA A 192 5.89 29.14 1.94
C ALA A 192 4.89 29.35 3.09
N ASP A 193 3.64 28.93 2.91
CA ASP A 193 2.59 28.98 3.92
C ASP A 193 2.53 27.72 4.81
N GLY A 194 3.40 26.73 4.56
CA GLY A 194 3.49 25.48 5.30
C GLY A 194 2.32 24.51 5.11
N ASN A 195 1.34 24.87 4.31
CA ASN A 195 0.12 24.06 4.13
C ASN A 195 0.29 22.89 3.17
N LYS A 196 1.39 22.85 2.40
CA LYS A 196 1.70 21.79 1.46
C LYS A 196 3.08 21.20 1.72
N LEU A 197 3.16 19.87 1.64
CA LEU A 197 4.39 19.13 1.53
C LEU A 197 4.61 18.77 0.05
N ILE A 198 5.64 19.34 -0.57
CA ILE A 198 5.99 19.08 -1.96
C ILE A 198 7.07 18.01 -1.98
N VAL A 199 6.79 16.87 -2.59
CA VAL A 199 7.74 15.77 -2.74
C VAL A 199 8.27 15.77 -4.17
N HIS A 200 9.55 16.14 -4.32
CA HIS A 200 10.18 16.45 -5.61
C HIS A 200 10.55 15.24 -6.45
N THR A 201 10.41 14.03 -5.89
CA THR A 201 10.85 12.79 -6.55
C THR A 201 10.03 11.60 -6.08
N PRO A 202 9.74 10.63 -6.96
CA PRO A 202 9.15 9.36 -6.55
C PRO A 202 10.14 8.41 -5.87
N TYR A 203 11.45 8.76 -5.84
CA TYR A 203 12.56 7.89 -5.38
C TYR A 203 12.99 8.19 -3.96
N THR A 204 12.05 8.43 -3.08
CA THR A 204 12.30 8.61 -1.65
C THR A 204 12.72 7.31 -0.98
N PRO A 205 13.53 7.33 0.10
CA PRO A 205 13.95 6.11 0.81
C PRO A 205 12.79 5.28 1.36
N ARG A 206 11.67 5.93 1.68
CA ARG A 206 10.41 5.34 2.13
C ARG A 206 9.24 6.01 1.41
N PRO A 207 8.09 5.35 1.26
CA PRO A 207 6.89 6.03 0.81
C PRO A 207 6.56 7.22 1.72
N TYR A 208 6.25 8.35 1.09
CA TYR A 208 5.48 9.42 1.70
C TYR A 208 4.02 9.13 1.38
N ASP A 209 3.16 9.11 2.35
CA ASP A 209 1.74 8.83 2.16
C ASP A 209 0.85 9.96 2.68
N HIS A 210 -0.35 10.03 2.13
CA HIS A 210 -1.35 11.02 2.52
C HIS A 210 -2.74 10.40 2.44
N ALA A 211 -3.48 10.47 3.55
CA ALA A 211 -4.86 10.00 3.61
C ALA A 211 -5.82 11.17 3.38
N LEU A 212 -6.64 11.04 2.36
CA LEU A 212 -7.72 11.94 2.02
C LEU A 212 -9.01 11.30 2.48
N SER A 213 -9.79 11.95 3.33
CA SER A 213 -10.96 11.31 3.92
C SER A 213 -12.08 12.28 4.31
N ASN A 214 -13.27 11.73 4.38
CA ASN A 214 -14.38 12.24 5.16
C ASN A 214 -14.79 11.15 6.18
N ALA A 215 -15.86 11.36 6.91
CA ALA A 215 -16.29 10.41 7.96
C ALA A 215 -16.62 9.00 7.42
N VAL A 216 -16.78 8.82 6.11
CA VAL A 216 -17.28 7.58 5.48
C VAL A 216 -16.28 6.98 4.51
N HIS A 217 -15.72 7.78 3.61
CA HIS A 217 -14.83 7.32 2.54
C HIS A 217 -13.42 7.85 2.72
N SER A 218 -12.42 7.06 2.37
CA SER A 218 -11.04 7.49 2.38
C SER A 218 -10.23 6.89 1.23
N VAL A 219 -9.35 7.73 0.71
CA VAL A 219 -8.37 7.40 -0.33
C VAL A 219 -6.98 7.57 0.26
N LEU A 220 -6.11 6.58 0.11
CA LEU A 220 -4.71 6.68 0.43
C LEU A 220 -3.91 6.81 -0.85
N VAL A 221 -3.05 7.80 -0.89
CA VAL A 221 -2.08 8.00 -1.98
C VAL A 221 -0.66 7.97 -1.43
N THR A 222 0.30 7.69 -2.31
CA THR A 222 1.73 7.81 -1.98
C THR A 222 2.40 8.79 -2.93
N ASN A 223 3.62 9.21 -2.63
CA ASN A 223 4.39 10.06 -3.55
C ASN A 223 4.68 9.39 -4.92
N ARG A 224 4.33 8.12 -5.08
CA ARG A 224 4.44 7.40 -6.36
C ARG A 224 3.10 7.28 -7.09
N GLY A 225 1.99 7.60 -6.44
CA GLY A 225 0.67 7.63 -7.06
C GLY A 225 -0.47 7.12 -6.21
N LEU A 226 -1.53 6.71 -6.89
CA LEU A 226 -2.74 6.16 -6.29
C LEU A 226 -2.44 4.82 -5.63
N HIS A 227 -3.04 4.56 -4.48
CA HIS A 227 -2.78 3.33 -3.76
C HIS A 227 -4.05 2.53 -3.49
N THR A 228 -4.97 3.00 -2.64
CA THR A 228 -6.15 2.22 -2.25
C THR A 228 -7.23 3.06 -1.58
N SER A 229 -8.49 2.64 -1.73
CA SER A 229 -9.66 3.26 -1.13
C SER A 229 -10.38 2.33 -0.17
N CYS A 230 -11.00 2.90 0.85
CA CYS A 230 -11.88 2.17 1.77
C CYS A 230 -13.11 3.00 2.13
N ASN A 231 -14.15 2.32 2.65
CA ASN A 231 -15.39 2.96 3.04
C ASN A 231 -15.84 2.41 4.39
N GLY A 232 -15.98 3.28 5.38
CA GLY A 232 -16.38 2.96 6.74
C GLY A 232 -15.32 2.21 7.57
N ASN A 233 -14.60 1.26 6.99
CA ASN A 233 -13.57 0.49 7.69
C ASN A 233 -12.39 0.15 6.79
N SER A 234 -11.20 0.64 7.12
CA SER A 234 -10.00 0.49 6.30
C SER A 234 -9.37 -0.90 6.29
N GLN A 235 -9.82 -1.81 7.12
CA GLN A 235 -9.40 -3.20 7.09
C GLN A 235 -10.51 -4.13 6.56
N GLN A 236 -11.73 -4.00 7.08
CA GLN A 236 -12.81 -4.96 6.84
C GLN A 236 -13.63 -4.63 5.59
N ASN A 237 -13.53 -3.40 5.09
CA ASN A 237 -14.22 -2.96 3.87
C ASN A 237 -13.33 -2.08 3.00
N ARG A 238 -12.28 -2.65 2.47
CA ARG A 238 -11.48 -2.05 1.42
C ARG A 238 -12.28 -2.07 0.13
N VAL A 239 -12.49 -0.90 -0.48
CA VAL A 239 -13.11 -0.81 -1.81
C VAL A 239 -12.14 -1.37 -2.84
N THR A 240 -10.87 -0.97 -2.74
CA THR A 240 -9.76 -1.52 -3.52
C THR A 240 -8.74 -2.18 -2.57
N PRO A 241 -8.08 -3.29 -2.98
CA PRO A 241 -7.14 -4.00 -2.11
C PRO A 241 -5.95 -3.12 -1.73
N ASP A 242 -5.42 -3.38 -0.55
CA ASP A 242 -4.16 -2.82 -0.10
C ASP A 242 -3.03 -3.80 -0.43
N TRP A 243 -2.25 -3.47 -1.44
CA TRP A 243 -1.10 -4.23 -1.88
C TRP A 243 0.22 -3.65 -1.36
N ALA A 244 0.17 -2.89 -0.26
CA ALA A 244 1.38 -2.37 0.35
C ALA A 244 2.39 -3.50 0.58
N ASP A 245 3.43 -3.48 -0.21
CA ASP A 245 4.55 -4.39 -0.10
C ASP A 245 5.71 -3.67 0.57
N THR A 246 5.42 -3.15 1.75
CA THR A 246 6.40 -2.52 2.62
C THR A 246 7.24 -1.42 1.93
N VAL A 247 8.55 -1.44 2.17
CA VAL A 247 9.47 -0.37 1.74
C VAL A 247 10.01 -0.53 0.32
N THR A 248 9.84 -1.69 -0.33
CA THR A 248 10.45 -1.92 -1.64
C THR A 248 9.61 -1.40 -2.78
N LYS A 249 8.30 -1.57 -2.72
CA LYS A 249 7.36 -1.10 -3.74
C LYS A 249 5.96 -0.91 -3.19
N GLU A 250 5.25 0.03 -3.78
CA GLU A 250 3.81 0.17 -3.69
C GLU A 250 3.18 -0.46 -4.95
N LEU A 251 2.35 -1.48 -4.79
CA LEU A 251 1.57 -2.03 -5.90
C LEU A 251 0.25 -1.29 -5.99
N PRO A 252 -0.05 -0.60 -7.09
CA PRO A 252 -1.28 0.14 -7.20
C PRO A 252 -2.48 -0.78 -7.39
N SER A 253 -3.52 -0.59 -6.59
CA SER A 253 -4.85 -1.14 -6.83
C SER A 253 -5.71 -0.18 -7.64
N GLU A 254 -5.24 1.04 -7.79
CA GLU A 254 -5.86 2.14 -8.50
C GLU A 254 -4.82 2.76 -9.44
N ALA A 255 -5.20 3.03 -10.67
CA ALA A 255 -4.32 3.64 -11.66
C ALA A 255 -5.10 4.39 -12.72
N ILE A 256 -4.48 5.39 -13.34
CA ILE A 256 -4.97 6.03 -14.56
C ILE A 256 -3.88 5.93 -15.62
N TYR A 257 -4.18 5.24 -16.69
CA TYR A 257 -3.30 5.11 -17.85
C TYR A 257 -3.69 6.12 -18.92
N LEU A 258 -2.70 6.60 -19.62
CA LEU A 258 -2.86 7.42 -20.81
C LEU A 258 -2.08 6.77 -21.96
N TYR A 259 -2.73 6.58 -23.08
CA TYR A 259 -2.10 6.03 -24.27
C TYR A 259 -2.32 6.97 -25.45
N ASP A 260 -1.23 7.50 -25.96
CA ASP A 260 -1.22 8.34 -27.14
C ASP A 260 -1.38 7.49 -28.41
N MET A 261 -2.53 7.62 -29.06
CA MET A 261 -2.89 6.82 -30.23
C MET A 261 -2.15 7.26 -31.50
N ASP A 262 -1.66 8.49 -31.55
CA ASP A 262 -0.99 9.04 -32.72
C ASP A 262 0.52 8.72 -32.74
N LYS A 263 1.13 8.53 -31.55
CA LYS A 263 2.56 8.19 -31.40
C LYS A 263 2.82 6.78 -30.84
N ASN A 264 1.78 6.08 -30.40
CA ASN A 264 1.89 4.80 -29.70
C ASN A 264 2.77 4.89 -28.44
N GLU A 265 2.55 5.93 -27.63
CA GLU A 265 3.32 6.22 -26.44
C GLU A 265 2.46 6.12 -25.17
N TRP A 266 3.10 5.69 -24.09
CA TRP A 266 2.46 5.56 -22.79
C TRP A 266 2.78 6.73 -21.88
N TYR A 267 1.75 7.15 -21.10
CA TYR A 267 1.86 8.16 -20.07
C TYR A 267 1.03 7.75 -18.84
N SER A 268 1.36 8.27 -17.69
CA SER A 268 0.55 8.19 -16.48
C SER A 268 0.66 9.52 -15.72
N PRO A 269 -0.41 10.01 -15.11
CA PRO A 269 -0.33 11.24 -14.30
C PRO A 269 0.50 11.07 -13.03
N THR A 270 0.83 9.83 -12.66
CA THR A 270 1.64 9.48 -11.49
C THR A 270 2.80 8.59 -11.91
N HIS A 271 3.82 8.44 -11.04
CA HIS A 271 4.96 7.57 -11.35
C HIS A 271 4.52 6.11 -11.54
N HIS A 272 3.66 5.58 -10.64
CA HIS A 272 2.97 4.33 -10.88
C HIS A 272 1.81 4.56 -11.86
N PRO A 273 1.42 3.59 -12.66
CA PRO A 273 1.91 2.20 -12.73
C PRO A 273 3.06 1.98 -13.73
N LEU A 274 3.42 3.00 -14.52
CA LEU A 274 4.41 2.83 -15.60
C LEU A 274 5.83 2.68 -15.07
N ASN A 275 6.16 3.34 -13.97
CA ASN A 275 7.52 3.46 -13.42
C ASN A 275 8.51 4.02 -14.47
N ASP A 276 8.07 5.01 -15.23
CA ASP A 276 8.88 5.64 -16.27
C ASP A 276 9.89 6.60 -15.64
N PHE A 277 11.16 6.24 -15.70
CA PHE A 277 12.27 7.03 -15.18
C PHE A 277 12.60 8.27 -16.02
N THR A 278 12.06 8.36 -17.23
CA THR A 278 12.26 9.50 -18.13
C THR A 278 11.21 10.59 -17.90
N ALA A 279 10.08 10.24 -17.29
CA ALA A 279 9.04 11.18 -16.89
C ALA A 279 9.44 11.91 -15.60
N LYS A 280 9.37 13.25 -15.62
CA LYS A 280 9.54 14.05 -14.40
C LYS A 280 8.22 14.10 -13.64
N THR A 281 8.21 13.55 -12.43
CA THR A 281 7.03 13.52 -11.55
C THR A 281 7.34 14.20 -10.22
N GLU A 282 6.36 14.94 -9.73
CA GLU A 282 6.36 15.62 -8.43
C GLU A 282 4.96 15.48 -7.83
N CYS A 283 4.83 15.44 -6.51
CA CYS A 283 3.52 15.49 -5.88
C CYS A 283 3.46 16.49 -4.73
N GLU A 284 2.27 17.01 -4.47
CA GLU A 284 1.95 17.89 -3.35
C GLU A 284 0.91 17.21 -2.47
N PHE A 285 1.18 17.10 -1.18
CA PHE A 285 0.21 16.74 -0.15
C PHE A 285 -0.18 17.98 0.61
N SER A 286 -1.46 18.18 0.88
CA SER A 286 -1.94 19.43 1.45
C SER A 286 -2.91 19.22 2.60
N VAL A 287 -2.81 20.09 3.62
CA VAL A 287 -3.80 20.14 4.72
C VAL A 287 -5.16 20.66 4.26
N ASP A 288 -5.29 21.11 3.01
CA ASP A 288 -6.56 21.47 2.38
C ASP A 288 -7.39 20.27 1.88
N GLY A 289 -6.98 19.05 2.25
CA GLY A 289 -7.67 17.81 1.88
C GLY A 289 -7.42 17.34 0.47
N THR A 290 -6.30 17.75 -0.14
CA THR A 290 -5.94 17.34 -1.51
C THR A 290 -4.57 16.71 -1.62
N ALA A 291 -4.41 15.87 -2.65
CA ALA A 291 -3.13 15.47 -3.20
C ALA A 291 -3.07 15.85 -4.68
N VAL A 292 -1.98 16.47 -5.12
CA VAL A 292 -1.80 16.87 -6.52
C VAL A 292 -0.54 16.24 -7.08
N PHE A 293 -0.67 15.57 -8.21
CA PHE A 293 0.44 14.95 -8.92
C PHE A 293 0.71 15.71 -10.22
N HIS A 294 1.95 16.07 -10.45
CA HIS A 294 2.41 16.71 -11.66
C HIS A 294 3.33 15.77 -12.42
N MET A 295 3.05 15.56 -13.70
CA MET A 295 3.93 14.81 -14.59
C MET A 295 4.29 15.67 -15.81
N LYS A 296 5.56 15.64 -16.18
CA LYS A 296 6.07 16.20 -17.44
C LYS A 296 6.87 15.14 -18.17
N HIS A 297 6.43 14.78 -19.34
CA HIS A 297 7.16 13.86 -20.20
C HIS A 297 6.99 14.28 -21.66
N LYS A 298 8.12 14.47 -22.35
CA LYS A 298 8.12 14.99 -23.73
C LYS A 298 7.30 16.29 -23.81
N HIS A 299 6.25 16.31 -24.61
CA HIS A 299 5.37 17.46 -24.83
C HIS A 299 4.00 17.35 -24.15
N ILE A 300 3.86 16.37 -23.25
CA ILE A 300 2.64 16.17 -22.47
C ILE A 300 2.92 16.55 -21.01
N GLN A 301 1.99 17.29 -20.43
CA GLN A 301 1.95 17.57 -19.00
C GLN A 301 0.61 17.11 -18.45
N THR A 302 0.64 16.54 -17.26
CA THR A 302 -0.59 16.22 -16.54
C THR A 302 -0.57 16.80 -15.14
N GLU A 303 -1.75 17.15 -14.67
CA GLU A 303 -2.04 17.49 -13.29
C GLU A 303 -3.21 16.63 -12.83
N LEU A 304 -2.96 15.78 -11.84
CA LEU A 304 -4.01 14.95 -11.23
C LEU A 304 -4.25 15.45 -9.82
N THR A 305 -5.43 16.00 -9.56
CA THR A 305 -5.89 16.36 -8.22
C THR A 305 -6.80 15.27 -7.69
N VAL A 306 -6.46 14.74 -6.51
CA VAL A 306 -7.22 13.72 -5.79
C VAL A 306 -7.77 14.33 -4.52
N PHE A 307 -9.05 14.10 -4.24
CA PHE A 307 -9.70 14.55 -3.01
C PHE A 307 -10.92 13.69 -2.66
N VAL A 308 -11.38 13.79 -1.43
CA VAL A 308 -12.62 13.19 -0.95
C VAL A 308 -13.54 14.33 -0.54
N PRO A 309 -14.68 14.55 -1.24
CA PRO A 309 -15.63 15.59 -0.88
C PRO A 309 -16.17 15.41 0.55
N THR A 310 -16.51 16.50 1.22
CA THR A 310 -17.01 16.46 2.60
C THR A 310 -18.32 15.68 2.75
N ASP A 311 -19.18 15.74 1.74
CA ASP A 311 -20.56 15.23 1.81
C ASP A 311 -20.81 13.96 0.99
N ASP A 312 -19.93 13.63 0.04
CA ASP A 312 -20.10 12.45 -0.83
C ASP A 312 -19.12 11.32 -0.47
N PRO A 313 -19.59 10.09 -0.29
CA PRO A 313 -18.74 8.93 0.02
C PRO A 313 -17.99 8.40 -1.21
N THR A 314 -17.17 9.24 -1.82
CA THR A 314 -16.43 8.94 -3.04
C THR A 314 -15.06 9.63 -3.08
N GLY A 315 -14.06 8.96 -3.65
CA GLY A 315 -12.85 9.60 -4.14
C GLY A 315 -13.11 10.25 -5.49
N VAL A 316 -12.60 11.46 -5.69
CA VAL A 316 -12.66 12.21 -6.95
C VAL A 316 -11.25 12.45 -7.47
N TYR A 317 -11.03 12.12 -8.73
CA TYR A 317 -9.76 12.18 -9.43
C TYR A 317 -9.92 13.12 -10.63
N LEU A 318 -9.51 14.37 -10.49
CA LEU A 318 -9.55 15.37 -11.56
C LEU A 318 -8.24 15.37 -12.32
N LEU A 319 -8.25 14.88 -13.53
CA LEU A 319 -7.09 14.78 -14.40
C LEU A 319 -7.14 15.84 -15.50
N LYS A 320 -6.19 16.76 -15.46
CA LYS A 320 -5.94 17.73 -16.52
C LYS A 320 -4.77 17.25 -17.37
N ILE A 321 -4.96 17.23 -18.70
CA ILE A 321 -3.93 16.82 -19.67
C ILE A 321 -3.67 17.99 -20.62
N LYS A 322 -2.42 18.43 -20.70
CA LYS A 322 -1.99 19.53 -21.57
C LYS A 322 -1.09 19.01 -22.70
N ASN A 323 -1.46 19.38 -23.91
CA ASN A 323 -0.69 19.12 -25.12
C ASN A 323 0.13 20.37 -25.48
N GLN A 324 1.45 20.29 -25.46
CA GLN A 324 2.36 21.40 -25.81
C GLN A 324 2.78 21.38 -27.29
N GLU A 325 2.28 20.41 -28.07
CA GLU A 325 2.60 20.31 -29.49
C GLU A 325 1.72 21.20 -30.36
N LYS A 326 2.18 21.43 -31.58
CA LYS A 326 1.48 22.23 -32.58
C LYS A 326 0.34 21.50 -33.31
N HIS A 327 0.12 20.22 -32.94
CA HIS A 327 -0.89 19.35 -33.53
C HIS A 327 -1.80 18.80 -32.46
N ALA A 328 -3.08 18.58 -32.79
CA ALA A 328 -3.98 17.86 -31.90
C ALA A 328 -3.49 16.42 -31.67
N ARG A 329 -3.79 15.85 -30.53
CA ARG A 329 -3.37 14.50 -30.12
C ARG A 329 -4.57 13.74 -29.57
N ARG A 330 -4.68 12.48 -29.93
CA ARG A 330 -5.75 11.60 -29.44
C ARG A 330 -5.20 10.65 -28.38
N PHE A 331 -5.83 10.68 -27.21
CA PHE A 331 -5.45 9.84 -26.08
C PHE A 331 -6.58 8.91 -25.68
N ARG A 332 -6.24 7.67 -25.36
CA ARG A 332 -7.08 6.85 -24.51
C ARG A 332 -6.78 7.18 -23.05
N VAL A 333 -7.82 7.55 -22.32
CA VAL A 333 -7.80 7.72 -20.86
C VAL A 333 -8.42 6.46 -20.26
N ALA A 334 -7.68 5.79 -19.40
CA ALA A 334 -8.10 4.49 -18.89
C ALA A 334 -7.88 4.37 -17.38
N PRO A 335 -8.88 4.75 -16.56
CA PRO A 335 -8.88 4.45 -15.15
C PRO A 335 -9.08 2.95 -14.90
N TYR A 336 -8.37 2.46 -13.89
CA TYR A 336 -8.38 1.07 -13.42
C TYR A 336 -8.51 1.04 -11.92
N PHE A 337 -9.47 0.26 -11.42
CA PHE A 337 -9.68 0.00 -10.01
C PHE A 337 -9.88 -1.49 -9.80
N GLN A 338 -9.04 -2.12 -8.99
CA GLN A 338 -9.30 -3.49 -8.55
C GLN A 338 -10.31 -3.45 -7.41
N ILE A 339 -11.34 -4.29 -7.45
CA ILE A 339 -12.43 -4.26 -6.48
C ILE A 339 -12.30 -5.41 -5.49
N ALA A 340 -12.39 -5.09 -4.19
CA ALA A 340 -12.33 -6.05 -3.10
C ALA A 340 -13.61 -6.11 -2.27
N LEU A 341 -14.12 -5.00 -1.78
CA LEU A 341 -15.26 -4.88 -0.86
C LEU A 341 -15.17 -5.84 0.33
N SER A 342 -13.97 -6.00 0.85
CA SER A 342 -13.63 -6.89 1.96
C SER A 342 -12.21 -6.60 2.45
N MET A 343 -11.73 -7.39 3.41
CA MET A 343 -10.36 -7.31 3.91
C MET A 343 -9.30 -7.58 2.81
N ALA A 344 -9.59 -8.48 1.88
CA ALA A 344 -8.74 -8.80 0.73
C ALA A 344 -9.58 -9.47 -0.37
N PRO A 345 -9.16 -9.42 -1.65
CA PRO A 345 -9.92 -10.02 -2.75
C PRO A 345 -10.23 -11.50 -2.55
N GLU A 346 -9.32 -12.25 -1.94
CA GLU A 346 -9.48 -13.69 -1.67
C GLU A 346 -10.59 -13.96 -0.63
N ARG A 347 -10.98 -12.95 0.13
CA ARG A 347 -12.07 -13.02 1.12
C ARG A 347 -13.38 -12.40 0.67
N SER A 348 -13.40 -11.74 -0.47
CA SER A 348 -14.60 -11.09 -0.98
C SER A 348 -15.73 -12.12 -1.26
N GLY A 349 -15.37 -13.32 -1.65
CA GLY A 349 -16.32 -14.24 -2.25
C GLY A 349 -16.82 -13.71 -3.60
N PRO A 350 -17.91 -14.27 -4.15
CA PRO A 350 -18.51 -13.72 -5.36
C PRO A 350 -19.10 -12.34 -5.10
N LEU A 351 -18.65 -11.35 -5.84
CA LEU A 351 -19.25 -10.02 -5.89
C LEU A 351 -20.36 -10.01 -6.95
N VAL A 352 -21.42 -9.26 -6.67
CA VAL A 352 -22.45 -8.92 -7.66
C VAL A 352 -21.94 -7.74 -8.46
N CYS A 353 -21.84 -7.89 -9.78
CA CYS A 353 -21.34 -6.86 -10.70
C CYS A 353 -22.41 -6.47 -11.70
N GLU A 354 -22.58 -5.19 -11.92
CA GLU A 354 -23.49 -4.64 -12.92
C GLU A 354 -22.82 -3.47 -13.64
N TYR A 355 -22.98 -3.41 -14.96
CA TYR A 355 -22.64 -2.24 -15.76
C TYR A 355 -23.93 -1.55 -16.24
N ASP A 356 -24.14 -0.31 -15.79
CA ASP A 356 -25.23 0.56 -16.19
C ASP A 356 -24.74 1.39 -17.41
N LYS A 357 -25.28 1.08 -18.59
CA LYS A 357 -24.88 1.72 -19.85
C LYS A 357 -25.31 3.18 -19.94
N ASP A 358 -26.44 3.53 -19.34
CA ASP A 358 -27.00 4.89 -19.43
C ASP A 358 -26.18 5.87 -18.60
N LEU A 359 -25.67 5.39 -17.46
CA LEU A 359 -24.77 6.14 -16.59
C LEU A 359 -23.29 5.97 -16.94
N ASP A 360 -22.97 5.01 -17.78
CA ASP A 360 -21.58 4.59 -18.05
C ASP A 360 -20.82 4.36 -16.75
N ALA A 361 -21.33 3.45 -15.94
CA ALA A 361 -20.84 3.19 -14.60
C ALA A 361 -20.87 1.70 -14.25
N VAL A 362 -19.85 1.25 -13.51
CA VAL A 362 -19.79 -0.12 -12.98
C VAL A 362 -20.16 -0.10 -11.52
N PHE A 363 -21.03 -1.03 -11.11
CA PHE A 363 -21.44 -1.24 -9.74
C PHE A 363 -20.98 -2.60 -9.25
N TYR A 364 -20.60 -2.65 -7.97
CA TYR A 364 -20.25 -3.87 -7.27
C TYR A 364 -20.90 -3.92 -5.89
N GLU A 365 -21.42 -5.08 -5.50
CA GLU A 365 -21.92 -5.33 -4.16
C GLU A 365 -21.30 -6.61 -3.58
N ASN A 366 -21.01 -6.58 -2.27
CA ASN A 366 -20.64 -7.76 -1.50
C ASN A 366 -21.70 -8.10 -0.47
N PRO A 367 -22.65 -8.99 -0.78
CA PRO A 367 -23.73 -9.32 0.15
C PRO A 367 -23.27 -10.09 1.40
N ARG A 368 -22.00 -10.49 1.46
CA ARG A 368 -21.39 -11.19 2.61
C ARG A 368 -20.64 -10.30 3.56
N ASN A 369 -20.40 -9.03 3.17
CA ASN A 369 -19.67 -8.11 4.04
C ASN A 369 -20.63 -7.54 5.11
N ILE A 370 -20.42 -7.94 6.35
CA ILE A 370 -21.21 -7.49 7.49
C ILE A 370 -20.77 -6.11 8.04
N PHE A 371 -19.60 -5.63 7.64
CA PHE A 371 -19.06 -4.34 8.10
C PHE A 371 -19.54 -3.17 7.26
N ARG A 372 -19.92 -3.41 6.01
CA ARG A 372 -20.45 -2.40 5.11
C ARG A 372 -21.34 -3.05 4.07
N SER A 373 -22.51 -2.47 3.86
CA SER A 373 -23.45 -2.84 2.79
C SER A 373 -23.52 -1.73 1.75
N GLY A 374 -24.25 -1.99 0.66
CA GLY A 374 -24.51 -1.06 -0.42
C GLY A 374 -23.45 -1.07 -1.53
N PRO A 375 -23.80 -0.49 -2.69
CA PRO A 375 -23.00 -0.59 -3.89
C PRO A 375 -21.75 0.28 -3.85
N ALA A 376 -20.60 -0.32 -4.20
CA ALA A 376 -19.47 0.43 -4.73
C ALA A 376 -19.71 0.76 -6.20
N PHE A 377 -19.19 1.89 -6.64
CA PHE A 377 -19.38 2.38 -8.01
C PHE A 377 -18.13 3.07 -8.52
N ALA A 378 -17.90 2.96 -9.83
CA ALA A 378 -16.87 3.72 -10.53
C ALA A 378 -17.42 4.24 -11.85
N SER A 379 -16.98 5.43 -12.25
CA SER A 379 -17.36 6.07 -13.51
C SER A 379 -16.35 7.17 -13.88
N MET A 380 -16.41 7.66 -15.12
CA MET A 380 -15.66 8.84 -15.55
C MET A 380 -16.54 9.79 -16.37
N SER A 381 -16.13 11.05 -16.49
CA SER A 381 -16.86 12.08 -17.24
C SER A 381 -16.82 11.90 -18.76
N VAL A 382 -15.81 11.22 -19.27
CA VAL A 382 -15.68 10.86 -20.69
C VAL A 382 -16.49 9.59 -20.96
N VAL A 383 -17.21 9.56 -22.05
CA VAL A 383 -17.95 8.36 -22.47
C VAL A 383 -16.96 7.24 -22.78
N SER A 384 -17.22 6.07 -22.21
CA SER A 384 -16.33 4.92 -22.38
C SER A 384 -16.53 4.25 -23.74
N ASP A 385 -15.46 4.09 -24.49
CA ASP A 385 -15.43 3.25 -25.69
C ASP A 385 -15.57 1.78 -25.32
N ARG A 386 -14.98 1.40 -24.16
CA ARG A 386 -14.99 0.04 -23.62
C ARG A 386 -14.95 0.05 -22.09
N VAL A 387 -15.61 -0.94 -21.51
CA VAL A 387 -15.61 -1.23 -20.08
C VAL A 387 -15.27 -2.71 -19.88
N GLU A 388 -14.41 -3.01 -18.92
CA GLU A 388 -14.02 -4.39 -18.58
C GLU A 388 -14.07 -4.60 -17.06
N THR A 389 -14.59 -5.73 -16.65
CA THR A 389 -14.79 -6.09 -15.25
C THR A 389 -13.89 -7.24 -14.78
N LYS A 390 -13.06 -7.79 -15.68
CA LYS A 390 -12.14 -8.90 -15.40
C LYS A 390 -10.69 -8.48 -15.65
N ARG A 391 -9.86 -8.66 -14.62
CA ARG A 391 -8.48 -8.19 -14.59
C ARG A 391 -7.62 -8.79 -15.72
N GLY A 392 -7.71 -10.10 -15.96
CA GLY A 392 -6.93 -10.76 -16.99
C GLY A 392 -7.23 -10.24 -18.39
N ARG A 393 -8.48 -9.95 -18.70
CA ARG A 393 -8.89 -9.41 -20.00
C ARG A 393 -8.47 -7.95 -20.19
N PHE A 394 -8.38 -7.18 -19.11
CA PHE A 394 -7.87 -5.81 -19.13
C PHE A 394 -6.36 -5.77 -19.37
N PHE A 395 -5.61 -6.54 -18.60
CA PHE A 395 -4.13 -6.55 -18.72
C PHE A 395 -3.62 -7.36 -19.92
N GLY A 396 -4.30 -8.42 -20.30
CA GLY A 396 -3.86 -9.32 -21.35
C GLY A 396 -2.85 -10.36 -20.89
N ASN A 397 -2.67 -11.40 -21.71
CA ASN A 397 -1.78 -12.51 -21.40
C ASN A 397 -0.31 -12.10 -21.50
N GLY A 398 0.48 -12.44 -20.47
CA GLY A 398 1.92 -12.15 -20.41
C GLY A 398 2.28 -10.68 -20.22
N ARG A 399 1.31 -9.80 -19.92
CA ARG A 399 1.54 -8.38 -19.64
C ARG A 399 1.45 -8.08 -18.15
N GLY A 400 2.28 -7.15 -17.70
CA GLY A 400 2.24 -6.63 -16.35
C GLY A 400 1.33 -5.41 -16.20
N VAL A 401 1.26 -4.90 -14.95
CA VAL A 401 0.43 -3.72 -14.61
C VAL A 401 0.81 -2.43 -15.33
N SER A 402 2.02 -2.33 -15.89
CA SER A 402 2.50 -1.11 -16.54
C SER A 402 1.93 -0.87 -17.95
N HIS A 403 1.59 -1.94 -18.68
CA HIS A 403 1.20 -1.82 -20.10
C HIS A 403 -0.02 -2.70 -20.41
N PRO A 404 -1.22 -2.36 -19.93
CA PRO A 404 -2.43 -3.16 -20.15
C PRO A 404 -2.79 -3.30 -21.63
N TYR A 405 -3.16 -4.51 -22.04
CA TYR A 405 -3.58 -4.81 -23.40
C TYR A 405 -4.75 -3.93 -23.89
N MET A 406 -5.80 -3.84 -23.06
CA MET A 406 -7.01 -3.11 -23.40
C MET A 406 -6.76 -1.61 -23.65
N VAL A 407 -5.83 -1.02 -22.93
CA VAL A 407 -5.48 0.41 -23.10
C VAL A 407 -4.76 0.62 -24.43
N GLU A 408 -3.81 -0.25 -24.77
CA GLU A 408 -3.09 -0.17 -26.05
C GLU A 408 -3.97 -0.50 -27.26
N LYS A 409 -4.77 -1.57 -27.17
CA LYS A 409 -5.56 -2.06 -28.32
C LYS A 409 -6.95 -1.39 -28.44
N GLY A 410 -7.48 -0.82 -27.34
CA GLY A 410 -8.83 -0.26 -27.28
C GLY A 410 -9.92 -1.33 -27.09
N GLU A 411 -9.54 -2.58 -26.90
CA GLU A 411 -10.45 -3.72 -26.70
C GLU A 411 -9.82 -4.74 -25.74
N PRO A 412 -10.63 -5.49 -24.97
CA PRO A 412 -10.12 -6.48 -24.01
C PRO A 412 -9.49 -7.69 -24.70
N ASP A 413 -8.51 -8.33 -24.03
CA ASP A 413 -7.96 -9.61 -24.46
C ASP A 413 -8.95 -10.74 -24.13
N THR A 414 -9.77 -11.11 -25.10
CA THR A 414 -10.78 -12.17 -24.93
C THR A 414 -10.18 -13.57 -24.81
N ALA A 415 -8.93 -13.78 -25.17
CA ALA A 415 -8.23 -15.04 -25.04
C ALA A 415 -7.76 -15.31 -23.59
N ASN A 416 -7.60 -14.26 -22.77
CA ASN A 416 -7.18 -14.39 -21.39
C ASN A 416 -8.39 -14.63 -20.46
N THR A 417 -8.58 -15.87 -20.03
CA THR A 417 -9.63 -16.28 -19.07
C THR A 417 -9.06 -16.69 -17.71
N GLY A 418 -7.74 -16.60 -17.51
CA GLY A 418 -7.06 -17.14 -16.33
C GLY A 418 -7.20 -16.30 -15.07
N ASP A 419 -7.25 -14.97 -15.19
CA ASP A 419 -7.35 -14.04 -14.07
C ASP A 419 -8.73 -13.35 -14.09
N ASN A 420 -9.63 -13.85 -13.25
CA ASN A 420 -11.01 -13.38 -13.12
C ASN A 420 -11.21 -12.37 -11.95
N ALA A 421 -10.14 -11.81 -11.39
CA ALA A 421 -10.27 -10.80 -10.34
C ALA A 421 -11.14 -9.63 -10.81
N ASN A 422 -12.00 -9.14 -9.91
CA ASN A 422 -12.95 -8.08 -10.22
C ASN A 422 -12.25 -6.74 -10.34
N ILE A 423 -12.58 -6.00 -11.39
CA ILE A 423 -12.08 -4.65 -11.64
C ILE A 423 -13.18 -3.73 -12.18
N ALA A 424 -12.99 -2.43 -12.02
CA ALA A 424 -13.67 -1.43 -12.82
C ALA A 424 -12.61 -0.78 -13.73
N GLY A 425 -12.54 -1.24 -14.97
CA GLY A 425 -11.61 -0.75 -15.98
C GLY A 425 -12.36 -0.10 -17.14
N PHE A 426 -11.99 1.13 -17.45
CA PHE A 426 -12.61 1.92 -18.51
C PHE A 426 -11.56 2.31 -19.56
N VAL A 427 -11.99 2.51 -20.79
CA VAL A 427 -11.19 3.17 -21.84
C VAL A 427 -12.10 4.14 -22.55
N GLY A 428 -11.75 5.43 -22.55
CA GLY A 428 -12.43 6.46 -23.30
C GLY A 428 -11.43 7.30 -24.07
N THR A 429 -11.82 7.78 -25.27
CA THR A 429 -10.95 8.55 -26.14
C THR A 429 -11.22 10.04 -25.98
N VAL A 430 -10.15 10.82 -25.84
CA VAL A 430 -10.18 12.29 -25.84
C VAL A 430 -9.26 12.84 -26.92
N GLU A 431 -9.66 13.95 -27.54
CA GLU A 431 -8.81 14.72 -28.44
C GLU A 431 -8.37 16.00 -27.72
N ILE A 432 -7.07 16.24 -27.68
CA ILE A 432 -6.47 17.40 -27.04
C ILE A 432 -5.95 18.33 -28.15
N PRO A 433 -6.52 19.54 -28.29
CA PRO A 433 -6.09 20.48 -29.31
C PRO A 433 -4.61 20.83 -29.26
N ALA A 434 -4.05 21.33 -30.33
CA ALA A 434 -2.72 21.91 -30.35
C ALA A 434 -2.62 23.03 -29.30
N HIS A 435 -1.59 22.96 -28.44
CA HIS A 435 -1.40 23.86 -27.29
C HIS A 435 -2.62 23.97 -26.35
N GLY A 436 -3.51 22.99 -26.40
CA GLY A 436 -4.75 22.93 -25.61
C GLY A 436 -4.64 22.00 -24.41
N GLU A 437 -5.75 21.94 -23.68
CA GLU A 437 -5.90 21.05 -22.52
C GLU A 437 -7.30 20.42 -22.48
N VAL A 438 -7.40 19.29 -21.79
CA VAL A 438 -8.68 18.65 -21.48
C VAL A 438 -8.66 18.21 -20.01
N THR A 439 -9.80 18.31 -19.34
CA THR A 439 -9.98 17.81 -17.99
C THR A 439 -10.94 16.63 -17.99
N VAL A 440 -10.58 15.58 -17.28
CA VAL A 440 -11.38 14.36 -17.08
C VAL A 440 -11.62 14.17 -15.60
N CYS A 441 -12.86 13.93 -15.20
CA CYS A 441 -13.22 13.55 -13.85
C CYS A 441 -13.44 12.04 -13.79
N VAL A 442 -12.80 11.38 -12.82
CA VAL A 442 -12.99 9.96 -12.51
C VAL A 442 -13.43 9.86 -11.06
N ILE A 443 -14.30 8.92 -10.75
CA ILE A 443 -14.80 8.68 -9.39
C ILE A 443 -14.76 7.20 -9.04
N LEU A 444 -14.49 6.93 -7.76
CA LEU A 444 -14.65 5.63 -7.12
C LEU A 444 -15.25 5.83 -5.73
N GLY A 445 -16.36 5.19 -5.44
CA GLY A 445 -17.02 5.33 -4.15
C GLY A 445 -17.82 4.11 -3.74
N GLN A 446 -18.41 4.19 -2.54
CA GLN A 446 -19.40 3.24 -2.05
C GLN A 446 -20.40 3.96 -1.17
N CYS A 447 -21.67 3.71 -1.33
CA CYS A 447 -22.74 4.35 -0.56
C CYS A 447 -23.80 3.32 -0.12
N ASP A 448 -24.82 3.79 0.61
CA ASP A 448 -25.82 2.88 1.22
C ASP A 448 -26.81 2.35 0.20
N THR A 449 -27.16 3.13 -0.82
CA THR A 449 -28.18 2.78 -1.81
C THR A 449 -27.73 3.03 -3.24
N LYS A 450 -28.28 2.28 -4.17
CA LYS A 450 -28.01 2.47 -5.61
C LYS A 450 -28.57 3.83 -6.12
N SER A 451 -29.64 4.35 -5.52
CA SER A 451 -30.17 5.69 -5.86
C SER A 451 -29.14 6.77 -5.54
N GLN A 452 -28.58 6.74 -4.35
CA GLN A 452 -27.51 7.67 -3.94
C GLN A 452 -26.28 7.55 -4.85
N ALA A 453 -25.90 6.34 -5.21
CA ALA A 453 -24.78 6.13 -6.15
C ALA A 453 -25.06 6.78 -7.51
N LYS A 454 -26.26 6.62 -8.04
CA LYS A 454 -26.67 7.25 -9.32
C LYS A 454 -26.65 8.78 -9.26
N GLU A 455 -27.08 9.36 -8.17
CA GLU A 455 -27.03 10.81 -7.94
C GLU A 455 -25.58 11.32 -7.93
N ILE A 456 -24.70 10.65 -7.17
CA ILE A 456 -23.26 10.97 -7.11
C ILE A 456 -22.62 10.84 -8.49
N ILE A 457 -22.87 9.75 -9.22
CA ILE A 457 -22.33 9.55 -10.57
C ILE A 457 -22.78 10.68 -11.49
N SER A 458 -24.08 10.99 -11.49
CA SER A 458 -24.63 12.06 -12.33
C SER A 458 -24.03 13.43 -12.00
N LYS A 459 -23.78 13.71 -10.73
CA LYS A 459 -23.13 14.93 -10.23
C LYS A 459 -21.73 15.09 -10.81
N TYR A 460 -20.92 14.04 -10.77
CA TYR A 460 -19.50 14.08 -11.17
C TYR A 460 -19.25 13.77 -12.66
N LYS A 461 -20.29 13.55 -13.46
CA LYS A 461 -20.19 13.62 -14.93
C LYS A 461 -19.87 15.05 -15.41
N SER A 462 -20.19 16.08 -14.61
CA SER A 462 -19.80 17.47 -14.88
C SER A 462 -18.45 17.78 -14.21
N VAL A 463 -17.44 18.07 -15.02
CA VAL A 463 -16.13 18.53 -14.56
C VAL A 463 -16.25 19.84 -13.76
N GLU A 464 -17.08 20.77 -14.20
CA GLU A 464 -17.33 22.04 -13.50
C GLU A 464 -17.88 21.80 -12.09
N THR A 465 -18.80 20.84 -11.93
CA THR A 465 -19.32 20.47 -10.62
C THR A 465 -18.23 19.87 -9.73
N ALA A 466 -17.37 19.04 -10.30
CA ALA A 466 -16.23 18.45 -9.57
C ALA A 466 -15.23 19.53 -9.12
N GLU A 467 -14.93 20.53 -9.95
CA GLU A 467 -14.05 21.67 -9.61
C GLU A 467 -14.66 22.55 -8.50
N LYS A 468 -16.00 22.74 -8.55
CA LYS A 468 -16.72 23.43 -7.47
C LYS A 468 -16.60 22.66 -6.16
N CYS A 469 -16.84 21.34 -6.16
CA CYS A 469 -16.71 20.50 -4.98
C CYS A 469 -15.25 20.49 -4.44
N LEU A 470 -14.26 20.53 -5.32
CA LEU A 470 -12.85 20.68 -4.93
C LEU A 470 -12.63 21.99 -4.16
N THR A 471 -13.17 23.08 -4.65
CA THR A 471 -13.05 24.41 -4.01
C THR A 471 -13.72 24.42 -2.63
N GLU A 472 -14.90 23.80 -2.52
CA GLU A 472 -15.64 23.66 -1.24
C GLU A 472 -14.88 22.76 -0.26
N THR A 473 -14.31 21.65 -0.71
CA THR A 473 -13.50 20.75 0.11
C THR A 473 -12.27 21.45 0.66
N ARG A 474 -11.53 22.17 -0.21
CA ARG A 474 -10.35 22.94 0.22
C ARG A 474 -10.69 23.99 1.27
N ARG A 475 -11.77 24.73 1.05
CA ARG A 475 -12.23 25.74 2.03
C ARG A 475 -12.56 25.09 3.36
N TRP A 476 -13.32 24.00 3.37
CA TRP A 476 -13.71 23.31 4.60
C TRP A 476 -12.49 22.85 5.40
N TRP A 477 -11.50 22.25 4.75
CA TRP A 477 -10.30 21.80 5.44
C TRP A 477 -9.43 22.96 5.95
N LEU A 478 -9.28 24.02 5.17
CA LEU A 478 -8.54 25.21 5.61
C LEU A 478 -9.24 25.92 6.78
N ASP A 479 -10.56 26.01 6.76
CA ASP A 479 -11.35 26.52 7.87
C ASP A 479 -11.17 25.64 9.11
N PHE A 480 -11.18 24.31 8.96
CA PHE A 480 -10.98 23.35 10.04
C PHE A 480 -9.59 23.51 10.68
N VAL A 481 -8.51 23.48 9.92
CA VAL A 481 -7.15 23.60 10.46
C VAL A 481 -6.88 25.02 11.00
N GLY A 482 -7.54 26.03 10.46
CA GLY A 482 -7.46 27.42 10.88
C GLY A 482 -8.25 27.79 12.13
N THR A 483 -9.16 26.91 12.62
CA THR A 483 -10.04 27.22 13.77
C THR A 483 -9.26 27.56 15.04
N ALA A 484 -8.13 26.91 15.29
CA ALA A 484 -7.24 27.21 16.39
C ALA A 484 -5.83 27.51 15.84
N GLU A 485 -5.49 28.77 15.74
CA GLU A 485 -4.20 29.22 15.23
C GLU A 485 -3.23 29.50 16.38
N ILE A 486 -2.02 28.95 16.28
CA ILE A 486 -0.91 29.27 17.17
C ILE A 486 0.14 29.99 16.35
N LYS A 487 0.58 31.15 16.82
CA LYS A 487 1.68 31.92 16.22
C LYS A 487 2.82 32.01 17.20
N SER A 488 3.92 31.40 16.84
CA SER A 488 5.18 31.47 17.59
C SER A 488 6.25 32.21 16.76
N ASN A 489 7.47 32.26 17.27
CA ASN A 489 8.62 32.69 16.51
C ASN A 489 9.29 31.56 15.72
N GLN A 490 8.65 30.41 15.63
CA GLN A 490 9.12 29.19 14.96
C GLN A 490 8.07 28.77 13.92
N HIS A 491 8.15 29.29 12.70
CA HIS A 491 7.17 29.05 11.64
C HIS A 491 7.00 27.55 11.31
N GLU A 492 8.08 26.77 11.39
CA GLU A 492 8.03 25.33 11.15
C GLU A 492 7.18 24.62 12.21
N PHE A 493 7.22 25.08 13.45
CA PHE A 493 6.37 24.53 14.51
C PHE A 493 4.89 24.90 14.30
N ASP A 494 4.60 26.14 13.90
CA ASP A 494 3.23 26.58 13.62
C ASP A 494 2.62 25.77 12.48
N ASN A 495 3.37 25.55 11.41
CA ASN A 495 2.99 24.71 10.28
C ASN A 495 2.76 23.24 10.71
N TYR A 496 3.66 22.70 11.52
CA TYR A 496 3.53 21.34 12.06
C TYR A 496 2.22 21.13 12.83
N LEU A 497 1.74 22.11 13.58
CA LEU A 497 0.48 22.04 14.30
C LEU A 497 -0.73 21.94 13.35
N ASN A 498 -0.71 22.58 12.20
CA ASN A 498 -1.74 22.44 11.18
C ASN A 498 -1.77 21.01 10.62
N TRP A 499 -0.62 20.43 10.34
CA TRP A 499 -0.51 19.03 9.92
C TRP A 499 -1.00 18.06 10.97
N LEU A 500 -0.70 18.28 12.25
CA LEU A 500 -1.21 17.43 13.33
C LEU A 500 -2.74 17.45 13.42
N LYS A 501 -3.38 18.62 13.27
CA LYS A 501 -4.85 18.76 13.26
C LYS A 501 -5.45 17.98 12.08
N TYR A 502 -4.87 18.15 10.88
CA TYR A 502 -5.30 17.42 9.69
C TYR A 502 -5.20 15.91 9.90
N GLN A 503 -4.03 15.41 10.29
CA GLN A 503 -3.77 13.98 10.47
C GLN A 503 -4.63 13.36 11.58
N ALA A 504 -4.82 14.08 12.70
CA ALA A 504 -5.67 13.60 13.79
C ALA A 504 -7.10 13.31 13.29
N LEU A 505 -7.66 14.17 12.44
CA LEU A 505 -8.99 13.96 11.90
C LEU A 505 -8.99 12.98 10.72
N ALA A 506 -8.22 13.28 9.68
CA ALA A 506 -8.26 12.55 8.42
C ALA A 506 -7.79 11.10 8.54
N GLU A 507 -6.65 10.91 9.21
CA GLU A 507 -5.99 9.60 9.26
C GLU A 507 -6.43 8.77 10.47
N ARG A 508 -6.50 9.41 11.66
CA ARG A 508 -6.67 8.67 12.91
C ARG A 508 -8.12 8.47 13.31
N ILE A 509 -8.98 9.49 13.20
CA ILE A 509 -10.39 9.37 13.57
C ILE A 509 -11.22 8.83 12.41
N TRP A 510 -11.09 9.38 11.22
CA TRP A 510 -11.93 8.99 10.07
C TRP A 510 -11.42 7.75 9.36
N ALA A 511 -10.23 7.80 8.75
CA ALA A 511 -9.71 6.68 7.99
C ALA A 511 -9.23 5.51 8.88
N ARG A 512 -8.73 5.80 10.06
CA ARG A 512 -8.05 4.85 10.97
C ARG A 512 -6.98 4.04 10.25
N ARG A 513 -6.12 4.77 9.52
CA ARG A 513 -5.23 4.20 8.55
C ARG A 513 -4.04 5.12 8.25
N GLY A 514 -2.90 4.52 7.96
CA GLY A 514 -1.75 5.07 7.24
C GLY A 514 -1.17 3.98 6.35
N PHE A 515 -0.15 4.27 5.57
CA PHE A 515 0.49 3.29 4.67
C PHE A 515 1.03 2.08 5.44
N TYR A 516 1.65 2.32 6.59
CA TYR A 516 2.28 1.27 7.40
C TYR A 516 1.32 0.60 8.38
N GLN A 517 0.15 1.14 8.60
CA GLN A 517 -0.83 0.61 9.53
C GLN A 517 -2.25 0.81 9.00
N SER A 518 -2.94 -0.27 8.70
CA SER A 518 -4.31 -0.28 8.21
C SER A 518 -5.16 -1.23 9.05
N SER A 519 -5.36 -0.89 10.34
CA SER A 519 -6.17 -1.75 11.22
C SER A 519 -7.67 -1.52 11.06
N GLY A 520 -8.10 -0.28 10.77
CA GLY A 520 -9.52 0.09 10.69
C GLY A 520 -10.28 -0.04 12.01
N ALA A 521 -9.61 -0.49 13.07
CA ALA A 521 -10.18 -0.61 14.40
C ALA A 521 -10.27 0.75 15.10
N PHE A 522 -11.18 0.84 16.06
CA PHE A 522 -11.16 1.88 17.05
C PHE A 522 -10.26 1.43 18.20
N GLY A 523 -9.11 2.09 18.40
CA GLY A 523 -8.29 1.91 19.59
C GLY A 523 -8.86 2.75 20.73
N PHE A 524 -9.14 2.13 21.85
CA PHE A 524 -9.80 2.86 22.94
C PHE A 524 -8.97 4.06 23.43
N ARG A 525 -7.72 3.81 23.79
CA ARG A 525 -6.77 4.83 24.18
C ARG A 525 -6.41 5.76 23.02
N ASP A 526 -6.02 5.18 21.89
CA ASP A 526 -5.40 5.93 20.79
C ASP A 526 -6.33 7.03 20.26
N GLN A 527 -7.61 6.71 20.06
CA GLN A 527 -8.55 7.69 19.54
C GLN A 527 -9.06 8.69 20.57
N LEU A 528 -9.07 8.33 21.86
CA LEU A 528 -9.34 9.32 22.91
C LEU A 528 -8.19 10.32 23.05
N GLN A 529 -6.93 9.88 22.88
CA GLN A 529 -5.78 10.80 22.80
C GLN A 529 -5.92 11.78 21.64
N ASP A 530 -6.24 11.27 20.45
CA ASP A 530 -6.46 12.12 19.26
C ASP A 530 -7.66 13.08 19.48
N THR A 531 -8.70 12.62 20.15
CA THR A 531 -9.89 13.41 20.49
C THR A 531 -9.55 14.58 21.41
N VAL A 532 -8.71 14.38 22.42
CA VAL A 532 -8.25 15.47 23.31
C VAL A 532 -7.58 16.57 22.52
N ASN A 533 -6.77 16.22 21.51
CA ASN A 533 -6.10 17.20 20.65
C ASN A 533 -7.06 17.97 19.73
N LEU A 534 -8.24 17.41 19.43
CA LEU A 534 -9.25 18.04 18.56
C LEU A 534 -10.31 18.84 19.31
N MET A 535 -10.36 18.82 20.64
CA MET A 535 -11.37 19.54 21.43
C MET A 535 -11.35 21.05 21.16
N TRP A 536 -10.18 21.62 20.89
CA TRP A 536 -10.00 23.03 20.56
C TRP A 536 -10.44 23.42 19.16
N VAL A 537 -10.54 22.43 18.27
CA VAL A 537 -10.82 22.64 16.83
C VAL A 537 -12.27 22.28 16.53
N ASN A 538 -12.73 21.15 17.05
CA ASN A 538 -14.08 20.62 16.82
C ASN A 538 -14.62 19.93 18.08
N PRO A 539 -15.16 20.69 19.05
CA PRO A 539 -15.66 20.13 20.29
C PRO A 539 -16.85 19.18 20.10
N GLU A 540 -17.69 19.39 19.08
CA GLU A 540 -18.82 18.48 18.80
C GLU A 540 -18.34 17.09 18.38
N LEU A 541 -17.32 17.02 17.54
CA LEU A 541 -16.70 15.75 17.16
C LEU A 541 -16.08 15.06 18.38
N ALA A 542 -15.38 15.82 19.22
CA ALA A 542 -14.77 15.30 20.44
C ALA A 542 -15.84 14.72 21.39
N ARG A 543 -16.96 15.41 21.57
CA ARG A 543 -18.11 14.93 22.36
C ARG A 543 -18.65 13.60 21.83
N LYS A 544 -18.90 13.51 20.52
CA LYS A 544 -19.37 12.28 19.87
C LYS A 544 -18.40 11.12 20.08
N GLN A 545 -17.11 11.37 19.98
CA GLN A 545 -16.07 10.35 20.14
C GLN A 545 -15.98 9.86 21.59
N ILE A 546 -16.11 10.75 22.59
CA ILE A 546 -16.13 10.39 24.01
C ILE A 546 -17.35 9.52 24.32
N ILE A 547 -18.54 9.88 23.84
CA ILE A 547 -19.77 9.10 24.04
C ILE A 547 -19.66 7.72 23.38
N LEU A 548 -19.10 7.65 22.17
CA LEU A 548 -18.84 6.38 21.49
C LEU A 548 -17.96 5.48 22.36
N HIS A 549 -16.86 6.00 22.92
CA HIS A 549 -15.97 5.21 23.76
C HIS A 549 -16.61 4.86 25.11
N ALA A 550 -17.41 5.72 25.70
CA ALA A 550 -18.21 5.43 26.90
C ALA A 550 -19.13 4.22 26.68
N SER A 551 -19.73 4.10 25.49
CA SER A 551 -20.57 2.95 25.12
C SER A 551 -19.81 1.64 24.93
N GLN A 552 -18.48 1.65 24.98
CA GLN A 552 -17.60 0.48 24.86
C GLN A 552 -17.00 0.05 26.20
N GLN A 553 -17.57 0.55 27.31
CA GLN A 553 -17.22 0.14 28.65
C GLN A 553 -18.08 -1.04 29.11
N PHE A 554 -17.47 -1.97 29.85
CA PHE A 554 -18.18 -3.08 30.49
C PHE A 554 -18.73 -2.64 31.84
N ILE A 555 -19.75 -3.38 32.31
CA ILE A 555 -20.34 -3.12 33.63
C ILE A 555 -19.35 -3.29 34.78
N GLU A 556 -18.31 -4.09 34.58
CA GLU A 556 -17.19 -4.30 35.51
C GLU A 556 -16.23 -3.10 35.56
N GLY A 557 -16.40 -2.12 34.68
CA GLY A 557 -15.61 -0.88 34.63
C GLY A 557 -14.41 -0.92 33.70
N ASP A 558 -14.03 -2.07 33.18
CA ASP A 558 -12.99 -2.18 32.13
C ASP A 558 -13.55 -1.90 30.73
N VAL A 559 -12.66 -1.83 29.74
CA VAL A 559 -12.99 -1.38 28.37
C VAL A 559 -12.35 -2.31 27.35
N PHE A 560 -12.80 -2.22 26.10
CA PHE A 560 -12.07 -2.84 25.01
C PHE A 560 -10.70 -2.18 24.81
N HIS A 561 -9.72 -2.95 24.41
CA HIS A 561 -8.44 -2.42 23.95
C HIS A 561 -8.58 -1.81 22.55
N TRP A 562 -9.26 -2.54 21.68
CA TRP A 562 -9.71 -2.08 20.37
C TRP A 562 -10.98 -2.82 19.95
N PHE A 563 -11.76 -2.22 19.06
CA PHE A 563 -13.02 -2.79 18.58
C PHE A 563 -13.33 -2.38 17.13
N PHE A 564 -14.12 -3.22 16.46
CA PHE A 564 -14.71 -2.91 15.16
C PHE A 564 -16.21 -2.71 15.27
N MET A 565 -16.71 -1.72 14.51
CA MET A 565 -18.14 -1.46 14.39
C MET A 565 -18.70 -2.13 13.15
N LEU A 566 -19.85 -2.78 13.27
CA LEU A 566 -20.65 -3.27 12.15
C LEU A 566 -21.40 -2.11 11.47
N ALA A 567 -21.94 -2.36 10.28
CA ALA A 567 -22.74 -1.40 9.55
C ALA A 567 -23.97 -0.88 10.33
N ASP A 568 -24.52 -1.69 11.24
CA ASP A 568 -25.65 -1.35 12.10
C ASP A 568 -25.27 -0.66 13.43
N GLY A 569 -24.00 -0.29 13.58
CA GLY A 569 -23.48 0.39 14.77
C GLY A 569 -23.18 -0.50 15.97
N ARG A 570 -23.40 -1.81 15.88
CA ARG A 570 -23.01 -2.76 16.93
C ARG A 570 -21.52 -3.05 16.89
N THR A 571 -20.93 -3.27 18.06
CA THR A 571 -19.56 -3.77 18.16
C THR A 571 -19.52 -5.26 17.81
N SER A 572 -18.58 -5.64 16.97
CA SER A 572 -18.41 -7.02 16.51
C SER A 572 -17.11 -7.61 17.02
N PHE A 573 -16.06 -7.40 16.26
CA PHE A 573 -14.75 -7.94 16.52
C PHE A 573 -14.00 -7.00 17.46
N ALA A 574 -13.59 -7.48 18.63
CA ALA A 574 -12.98 -6.64 19.64
C ALA A 574 -12.00 -7.43 20.50
N SER A 575 -11.06 -6.75 21.14
CA SER A 575 -10.16 -7.32 22.12
C SER A 575 -10.40 -6.66 23.47
N ARG A 576 -10.77 -7.43 24.48
CA ARG A 576 -10.82 -6.99 25.86
C ARG A 576 -9.46 -7.25 26.50
N SER A 577 -8.80 -6.23 27.02
CA SER A 577 -7.50 -6.37 27.70
C SER A 577 -7.53 -5.66 29.05
N HIS A 578 -6.63 -6.11 29.95
CA HIS A 578 -6.43 -5.46 31.23
C HIS A 578 -5.30 -4.42 31.18
N ALA A 579 -5.17 -3.69 30.05
CA ALA A 579 -4.25 -2.57 29.97
C ALA A 579 -4.66 -1.51 31.00
N SER A 580 -3.78 -1.20 31.93
CA SER A 580 -4.07 -0.40 33.13
C SER A 580 -4.46 1.03 32.83
N ASP A 581 -4.05 1.59 31.68
CA ASP A 581 -4.26 2.96 31.30
C ASP A 581 -5.49 3.17 30.38
N ASN A 582 -5.96 2.16 29.67
CA ASN A 582 -7.05 2.32 28.70
C ASN A 582 -8.29 2.99 29.29
N LEU A 583 -8.77 2.51 30.41
CA LEU A 583 -9.96 3.04 31.07
C LEU A 583 -9.80 4.48 31.59
N LEU A 584 -8.57 4.89 31.94
CA LEU A 584 -8.28 6.23 32.43
C LEU A 584 -8.45 7.31 31.37
N TRP A 585 -8.28 6.95 30.10
CA TRP A 585 -8.41 7.87 28.97
C TRP A 585 -9.83 8.36 28.75
N LEU A 586 -10.85 7.56 29.13
CA LEU A 586 -12.23 8.03 29.07
C LEU A 586 -12.48 9.14 30.10
N ALA A 587 -12.06 8.91 31.36
CA ALA A 587 -12.18 9.91 32.42
C ALA A 587 -11.36 11.17 32.09
N TRP A 588 -10.12 10.98 31.58
CA TRP A 588 -9.28 12.10 31.16
C TRP A 588 -9.91 12.88 29.99
N GLY A 589 -10.40 12.20 28.97
CA GLY A 589 -11.06 12.84 27.83
C GLY A 589 -12.30 13.63 28.23
N ALA A 590 -13.14 13.07 29.09
CA ALA A 590 -14.35 13.78 29.60
C ALA A 590 -13.97 15.01 30.44
N PHE A 591 -12.96 14.88 31.32
CA PHE A 591 -12.45 16.00 32.13
C PHE A 591 -11.89 17.12 31.24
N GLU A 592 -11.02 16.80 30.28
CA GLU A 592 -10.45 17.79 29.38
C GLU A 592 -11.50 18.43 28.49
N TYR A 593 -12.50 17.69 28.05
CA TYR A 593 -13.62 18.25 27.28
C TYR A 593 -14.36 19.33 28.06
N VAL A 594 -14.77 19.01 29.29
CA VAL A 594 -15.47 19.98 30.14
C VAL A 594 -14.58 21.18 30.45
N ARG A 595 -13.30 20.94 30.76
CA ARG A 595 -12.32 22.00 31.02
C ARG A 595 -12.12 22.94 29.82
N CYS A 596 -12.10 22.40 28.60
CA CYS A 596 -11.89 23.19 27.39
C CYS A 596 -13.15 23.93 26.91
N THR A 597 -14.31 23.29 27.03
CA THR A 597 -15.56 23.80 26.43
C THR A 597 -16.51 24.47 27.43
N GLY A 598 -16.38 24.13 28.71
CA GLY A 598 -17.39 24.53 29.74
C GLY A 598 -18.70 23.73 29.63
N ASP A 599 -18.80 22.75 28.71
CA ASP A 599 -20.04 21.96 28.54
C ASP A 599 -20.08 20.79 29.53
N GLU A 600 -20.68 21.05 30.70
CA GLU A 600 -20.91 20.04 31.73
C GLU A 600 -21.99 19.01 31.33
N THR A 601 -22.78 19.27 30.28
CA THR A 601 -23.87 18.36 29.88
C THR A 601 -23.38 16.99 29.46
N LEU A 602 -22.12 16.88 29.03
CA LEU A 602 -21.47 15.61 28.74
C LEU A 602 -21.50 14.66 29.95
N LEU A 603 -21.35 15.16 31.16
CA LEU A 603 -21.30 14.35 32.40
C LEU A 603 -22.65 13.72 32.76
N TYR A 604 -23.73 14.21 32.18
CA TYR A 604 -25.09 13.70 32.37
C TYR A 604 -25.56 12.83 31.18
N GLU A 605 -24.71 12.65 30.18
CA GLU A 605 -25.03 11.81 29.01
C GLU A 605 -25.04 10.33 29.40
N MET A 606 -26.09 9.64 28.97
CA MET A 606 -26.25 8.21 29.24
C MET A 606 -25.69 7.38 28.08
N ALA A 607 -24.63 6.62 28.33
CA ALA A 607 -24.07 5.66 27.39
C ALA A 607 -24.37 4.23 27.86
N PRO A 608 -24.79 3.31 26.97
CA PRO A 608 -25.04 1.93 27.34
C PRO A 608 -23.72 1.22 27.66
N TYR A 609 -23.76 0.29 28.61
CA TYR A 609 -22.66 -0.63 28.83
C TYR A 609 -22.64 -1.76 27.78
N VAL A 610 -21.45 -2.27 27.48
CA VAL A 610 -21.31 -3.51 26.72
C VAL A 610 -21.83 -4.66 27.57
N VAL A 611 -22.88 -5.34 27.09
CA VAL A 611 -23.40 -6.56 27.70
C VAL A 611 -22.88 -7.75 26.91
N SER A 612 -21.97 -8.52 27.50
CA SER A 612 -21.55 -9.81 26.97
C SER A 612 -22.45 -10.91 27.53
N LYS A 613 -22.92 -11.82 26.67
CA LYS A 613 -23.58 -13.06 27.10
C LYS A 613 -22.60 -14.01 27.82
N ASP A 614 -21.33 -13.82 27.56
CA ASP A 614 -20.24 -14.51 28.23
C ASP A 614 -19.51 -13.49 29.12
N PRO A 615 -19.81 -13.43 30.44
CA PRO A 615 -19.13 -12.54 31.37
C PRO A 615 -17.62 -12.79 31.45
N PHE A 616 -17.19 -13.90 30.88
CA PHE A 616 -15.82 -14.27 30.69
C PHE A 616 -15.66 -14.76 29.24
N MET A 617 -15.54 -13.83 28.28
CA MET A 617 -14.59 -14.17 27.23
C MET A 617 -13.22 -14.10 27.91
N PRO A 618 -12.69 -15.24 28.43
CA PRO A 618 -11.31 -15.23 28.80
C PRO A 618 -10.61 -14.92 27.49
N LEU A 619 -9.79 -13.88 27.47
CA LEU A 619 -8.70 -13.79 26.51
C LEU A 619 -8.20 -15.23 26.35
N PRO A 620 -8.13 -15.78 25.12
CA PRO A 620 -7.49 -17.06 24.96
C PRO A 620 -6.24 -16.95 25.82
N LYS A 621 -6.15 -17.77 26.85
CA LYS A 621 -4.99 -17.74 27.75
C LYS A 621 -3.81 -17.92 26.84
N ASN A 622 -3.20 -16.82 26.45
CA ASN A 622 -1.93 -16.86 25.78
C ASN A 622 -1.05 -17.64 26.73
N LYS A 623 -0.76 -18.88 26.41
CA LYS A 623 0.11 -19.76 27.19
C LYS A 623 1.51 -19.18 27.33
N HIS A 624 1.74 -17.99 26.77
CA HIS A 624 2.99 -17.25 26.82
C HIS A 624 2.66 -15.83 27.26
N GLY A 625 2.91 -15.57 28.53
CA GLY A 625 2.73 -14.27 29.17
C GLY A 625 3.57 -13.17 28.53
N LEU A 626 2.99 -12.56 27.50
CA LEU A 626 3.31 -11.23 27.01
C LEU A 626 1.95 -10.54 26.87
N GLY A 627 1.60 -9.77 27.91
CA GLY A 627 0.52 -8.81 27.91
C GLY A 627 0.77 -7.67 26.95
#